data_b1f8f810f967a88c49d8cf5a63ea6669
#
_entry.id   b1f8f810f967a88c49d8cf5a63ea6669
#
_cell.length_a   1.000
_cell.length_b   1.000
_cell.length_c   1.000
_cell.angle_alpha   90.00
_cell.angle_beta   90.00
_cell.angle_gamma   90.00
#
_symmetry.space_group_name_H-M   'P 1'
#
loop_
_entity.id
_entity.type
_entity.pdbx_description
1 polymer ?
#
loop_
_entity_poly.entity_id
_entity_poly.type
_entity_poly.pdbx_seq_one_letter_code
_entity_poly.pdbx_strand_id
1 'polypeptide(L)'
;MDYKIPLFDLNFDEAEEKAVLDTMRSKWISTGPKTGEFENKFASMLKVNHAVALSNCTVALHLALKVVGIKDGDEVICPSLTFVATVNSIRYLNAIPVFADVKSYEDLTIDPVDIERKITSKTKAIVVMHYGGFACNMDAIL
;
A
#
# COMPACT_ATOMS: atom_id res chain seq x y z
N MET A 1 21.53 17.93 10.95
CA MET A 1 22.20 16.64 11.28
C MET A 1 22.63 16.02 9.96
N ASP A 2 23.93 15.88 9.74
CA ASP A 2 24.42 15.21 8.53
C ASP A 2 24.50 13.71 8.81
N TYR A 3 23.46 12.98 8.39
CA TYR A 3 23.49 11.52 8.43
C TYR A 3 24.40 11.01 7.32
N LYS A 4 25.37 10.14 7.65
CA LYS A 4 26.23 9.48 6.67
C LYS A 4 25.45 8.50 5.78
N ILE A 5 24.38 7.93 6.33
CA ILE A 5 23.46 7.02 5.62
C ILE A 5 22.05 7.49 5.97
N PRO A 6 21.37 8.19 5.06
CA PRO A 6 19.98 8.59 5.26
C PRO A 6 19.04 7.37 5.21
N LEU A 7 17.91 7.45 5.89
CA LEU A 7 16.88 6.42 5.82
C LEU A 7 16.28 6.31 4.40
N PHE A 8 16.18 7.45 3.71
CA PHE A 8 15.73 7.54 2.32
C PHE A 8 16.36 8.79 1.70
N ASP A 9 16.41 8.81 0.38
CA ASP A 9 16.76 9.97 -0.41
C ASP A 9 15.79 10.09 -1.59
N LEU A 10 15.68 11.30 -2.15
CA LEU A 10 14.79 11.59 -3.27
C LEU A 10 15.62 11.82 -4.52
N ASN A 11 15.28 11.11 -5.58
CA ASN A 11 15.91 11.25 -6.89
C ASN A 11 15.10 12.22 -7.75
N PHE A 12 15.08 13.52 -7.35
CA PHE A 12 14.46 14.57 -8.13
C PHE A 12 15.49 15.26 -9.01
N ASP A 13 15.11 15.58 -10.23
CA ASP A 13 15.90 16.36 -11.16
C ASP A 13 15.05 17.51 -11.80
N GLU A 14 15.58 18.14 -12.83
CA GLU A 14 14.93 19.26 -13.51
C GLU A 14 13.57 18.87 -14.11
N ALA A 15 13.32 17.59 -14.40
CA ALA A 15 12.05 17.15 -14.97
C ALA A 15 10.91 17.24 -13.95
N GLU A 16 11.15 16.81 -12.70
CA GLU A 16 10.18 16.95 -11.61
C GLU A 16 9.95 18.43 -11.25
N GLU A 17 11.02 19.22 -11.14
CA GLU A 17 10.92 20.65 -10.86
C GLU A 17 10.09 21.35 -11.93
N LYS A 18 10.37 21.09 -13.21
CA LYS A 18 9.62 21.64 -14.33
C LYS A 18 8.14 21.24 -14.29
N ALA A 19 7.83 19.96 -14.01
CA ALA A 19 6.46 19.48 -13.95
C ALA A 19 5.64 20.19 -12.87
N VAL A 20 6.26 20.42 -11.69
CA VAL A 20 5.64 21.17 -10.59
C VAL A 20 5.41 22.63 -11.00
N LEU A 21 6.42 23.30 -11.55
CA LEU A 21 6.31 24.69 -11.99
C LEU A 21 5.25 24.88 -13.07
N ASP A 22 5.19 24.00 -14.06
CA ASP A 22 4.19 24.05 -15.13
C ASP A 22 2.76 23.86 -14.56
N THR A 23 2.59 22.99 -13.57
CA THR A 23 1.31 22.80 -12.89
C THR A 23 0.90 24.07 -12.14
N MET A 24 1.79 24.69 -11.39
CA MET A 24 1.52 25.94 -10.68
C MET A 24 1.17 27.08 -11.66
N ARG A 25 1.89 27.21 -12.76
CA ARG A 25 1.65 28.23 -13.80
C ARG A 25 0.32 28.03 -14.52
N SER A 26 -0.14 26.79 -14.66
CA SER A 26 -1.45 26.48 -15.22
C SER A 26 -2.60 26.95 -14.33
N LYS A 27 -2.35 27.27 -13.07
CA LYS A 27 -3.33 27.62 -12.02
C LYS A 27 -4.32 26.49 -11.69
N TRP A 28 -4.10 25.28 -12.21
CA TRP A 28 -4.92 24.11 -11.87
C TRP A 28 -4.19 23.23 -10.88
N ILE A 29 -4.41 23.49 -9.59
CA ILE A 29 -3.70 22.84 -8.47
C ILE A 29 -4.57 21.85 -7.69
N SER A 30 -5.74 21.50 -8.22
CA SER A 30 -6.62 20.44 -7.68
C SER A 30 -6.69 19.25 -8.64
N THR A 31 -7.51 18.24 -8.33
CA THR A 31 -7.78 17.12 -9.23
C THR A 31 -8.15 17.63 -10.63
N GLY A 32 -7.44 17.15 -11.64
CA GLY A 32 -7.60 17.66 -13.01
C GLY A 32 -6.76 16.90 -14.03
N PRO A 33 -6.36 17.56 -15.14
CA PRO A 33 -5.68 16.89 -16.25
C PRO A 33 -4.43 16.09 -15.86
N LYS A 34 -3.60 16.62 -14.94
CA LYS A 34 -2.40 15.93 -14.47
C LYS A 34 -2.72 14.66 -13.68
N THR A 35 -3.78 14.68 -12.88
CA THR A 35 -4.26 13.49 -12.18
C THR A 35 -4.71 12.43 -13.18
N GLY A 36 -5.53 12.80 -14.17
CA GLY A 36 -5.97 11.86 -15.21
C GLY A 36 -4.82 11.31 -16.05
N GLU A 37 -3.82 12.11 -16.37
CA GLU A 37 -2.61 11.66 -17.06
C GLU A 37 -1.85 10.61 -16.22
N PHE A 38 -1.69 10.86 -14.93
CA PHE A 38 -1.06 9.93 -13.99
C PHE A 38 -1.84 8.60 -13.91
N GLU A 39 -3.14 8.66 -13.70
CA GLU A 39 -4.01 7.48 -13.60
C GLU A 39 -3.92 6.61 -14.86
N ASN A 40 -3.98 7.22 -16.05
CA ASN A 40 -3.88 6.53 -17.32
C ASN A 40 -2.52 5.87 -17.54
N LYS A 41 -1.43 6.58 -17.22
CA LYS A 41 -0.07 6.03 -17.31
C LYS A 41 0.14 4.87 -16.35
N PHE A 42 -0.33 5.01 -15.11
CA PHE A 42 -0.22 3.98 -14.09
C PHE A 42 -1.03 2.73 -14.46
N ALA A 43 -2.27 2.91 -14.90
CA ALA A 43 -3.10 1.80 -15.39
C ALA A 43 -2.45 1.05 -16.57
N SER A 44 -1.90 1.82 -17.53
CA SER A 44 -1.18 1.25 -18.68
C SER A 44 0.07 0.47 -18.27
N MET A 45 0.86 1.00 -17.34
CA MET A 45 2.06 0.34 -16.83
C MET A 45 1.74 -1.00 -16.16
N LEU A 46 0.67 -1.05 -15.38
CA LEU A 46 0.23 -2.26 -14.68
C LEU A 46 -0.67 -3.17 -15.56
N LYS A 47 -1.00 -2.76 -16.78
CA LYS A 47 -1.90 -3.48 -17.69
C LYS A 47 -3.28 -3.75 -17.08
N VAL A 48 -3.81 -2.79 -16.33
CA VAL A 48 -5.16 -2.81 -15.75
C VAL A 48 -6.04 -1.78 -16.45
N ASN A 49 -7.35 -1.95 -16.36
CA ASN A 49 -8.31 -1.07 -17.05
C ASN A 49 -8.36 0.33 -16.43
N HIS A 50 -8.20 0.43 -15.13
CA HIS A 50 -8.38 1.67 -14.38
C HIS A 50 -7.35 1.80 -13.25
N ALA A 51 -6.98 3.04 -12.96
CA ALA A 51 -6.27 3.43 -11.74
C ALA A 51 -6.94 4.67 -11.17
N VAL A 52 -6.92 4.84 -9.87
CA VAL A 52 -7.50 5.99 -9.17
C VAL A 52 -6.45 6.58 -8.24
N ALA A 53 -6.13 7.84 -8.45
CA ALA A 53 -5.22 8.57 -7.59
C ALA A 53 -5.94 8.98 -6.29
N LEU A 54 -5.28 8.76 -5.18
CA LEU A 54 -5.78 9.09 -3.84
C LEU A 54 -4.74 9.95 -3.12
N SER A 55 -5.16 10.62 -2.05
CA SER A 55 -4.31 11.56 -1.31
C SER A 55 -3.07 10.90 -0.67
N ASN A 56 -3.17 9.63 -0.32
CA ASN A 56 -2.07 8.84 0.24
C ASN A 56 -2.41 7.34 0.28
N CYS A 57 -1.39 6.51 0.54
CA CYS A 57 -1.55 5.05 0.60
C CYS A 57 -2.45 4.58 1.76
N THR A 58 -2.52 5.31 2.88
CA THR A 58 -3.42 4.96 3.99
C THR A 58 -4.87 4.96 3.54
N VAL A 59 -5.28 5.98 2.79
CA VAL A 59 -6.63 6.07 2.22
C VAL A 59 -6.85 4.97 1.18
N ALA A 60 -5.83 4.67 0.36
CA ALA A 60 -5.90 3.60 -0.64
C ALA A 60 -6.15 2.23 0.02
N LEU A 61 -5.41 1.90 1.07
CA LEU A 61 -5.59 0.66 1.84
C LEU A 61 -6.99 0.58 2.47
N HIS A 62 -7.44 1.66 3.09
CA HIS A 62 -8.78 1.72 3.68
C HIS A 62 -9.88 1.50 2.64
N LEU A 63 -9.81 2.21 1.50
CA LEU A 63 -10.80 2.06 0.44
C LEU A 63 -10.75 0.69 -0.22
N ALA A 64 -9.56 0.11 -0.42
CA ALA A 64 -9.43 -1.25 -0.95
C ALA A 64 -10.14 -2.27 -0.06
N LEU A 65 -9.90 -2.23 1.26
CA LEU A 65 -10.57 -3.11 2.21
C LEU A 65 -12.10 -2.89 2.23
N LYS A 66 -12.53 -1.64 2.12
CA LYS A 66 -13.97 -1.32 2.05
C LYS A 66 -14.62 -1.85 0.77
N VAL A 67 -13.96 -1.72 -0.38
CA VAL A 67 -14.47 -2.19 -1.68
C VAL A 67 -14.59 -3.71 -1.74
N VAL A 68 -13.63 -4.44 -1.14
CA VAL A 68 -13.73 -5.91 -1.05
C VAL A 68 -14.73 -6.37 0.03
N GLY A 69 -15.38 -5.44 0.72
CA GLY A 69 -16.53 -5.74 1.57
C GLY A 69 -16.20 -6.05 3.03
N ILE A 70 -15.01 -5.67 3.52
CA ILE A 70 -14.66 -5.81 4.94
C ILE A 70 -15.62 -5.02 5.82
N LYS A 71 -16.10 -5.63 6.90
CA LYS A 71 -17.09 -5.10 7.84
C LYS A 71 -16.62 -5.19 9.28
N ASP A 72 -17.40 -4.58 10.16
CA ASP A 72 -17.24 -4.68 11.61
C ASP A 72 -17.17 -6.15 12.07
N GLY A 73 -16.15 -6.48 12.84
CA GLY A 73 -15.91 -7.81 13.39
C GLY A 73 -15.25 -8.82 12.44
N ASP A 74 -15.08 -8.49 11.16
CA ASP A 74 -14.29 -9.33 10.24
C ASP A 74 -12.82 -9.32 10.63
N GLU A 75 -12.13 -10.43 10.41
CA GLU A 75 -10.70 -10.56 10.63
C GLU A 75 -9.93 -10.32 9.32
N VAL A 76 -8.88 -9.50 9.41
CA VAL A 76 -7.96 -9.25 8.29
C VAL A 76 -6.55 -9.58 8.77
N ILE A 77 -5.92 -10.56 8.12
CA ILE A 77 -4.52 -10.94 8.42
C ILE A 77 -3.61 -9.87 7.82
N CYS A 78 -2.61 -9.43 8.57
CA CYS A 78 -1.61 -8.46 8.15
C CYS A 78 -0.25 -8.77 8.75
N PRO A 79 0.87 -8.31 8.14
CA PRO A 79 2.20 -8.58 8.70
C PRO A 79 2.40 -7.87 10.04
N SER A 80 3.12 -8.52 10.96
CA SER A 80 3.51 -7.94 12.25
C SER A 80 4.54 -6.82 12.07
N LEU A 81 5.42 -6.94 11.07
CA LEU A 81 6.37 -5.92 10.67
C LEU A 81 5.81 -5.14 9.48
N THR A 82 5.26 -3.94 9.75
CA THR A 82 4.63 -3.10 8.73
C THR A 82 4.57 -1.64 9.18
N PHE A 83 4.27 -0.75 8.25
CA PHE A 83 3.91 0.62 8.61
C PHE A 83 2.51 0.64 9.24
N VAL A 84 2.31 1.49 10.23
CA VAL A 84 1.06 1.56 11.02
C VAL A 84 -0.21 1.75 10.18
N ALA A 85 -0.11 2.33 8.99
CA ALA A 85 -1.23 2.52 8.09
C ALA A 85 -1.91 1.21 7.68
N THR A 86 -1.17 0.11 7.57
CA THR A 86 -1.70 -1.23 7.28
C THR A 86 -2.73 -1.63 8.35
N VAL A 87 -2.35 -1.49 9.61
CA VAL A 87 -3.22 -1.85 10.74
C VAL A 87 -4.38 -0.86 10.90
N ASN A 88 -4.09 0.44 10.76
CA ASN A 88 -5.10 1.48 10.89
C ASN A 88 -6.19 1.36 9.82
N SER A 89 -5.84 1.02 8.58
CA SER A 89 -6.83 0.82 7.51
C SER A 89 -7.85 -0.26 7.83
N ILE A 90 -7.43 -1.32 8.53
CA ILE A 90 -8.32 -2.39 9.04
C ILE A 90 -9.20 -1.84 10.17
N ARG A 91 -8.59 -1.12 11.13
CA ARG A 91 -9.30 -0.57 12.28
C ARG A 91 -10.32 0.51 11.90
N TYR A 92 -10.10 1.27 10.83
CA TYR A 92 -11.08 2.24 10.33
C TYR A 92 -12.40 1.61 9.88
N LEU A 93 -12.42 0.31 9.62
CA LEU A 93 -13.61 -0.45 9.30
C LEU A 93 -14.19 -1.21 10.52
N ASN A 94 -13.67 -0.97 11.73
CA ASN A 94 -13.92 -1.75 12.95
C ASN A 94 -13.62 -3.24 12.79
N ALA A 95 -12.85 -3.62 11.79
CA ALA A 95 -12.35 -4.97 11.60
C ALA A 95 -11.19 -5.27 12.57
N ILE A 96 -10.89 -6.54 12.74
CA ILE A 96 -9.90 -7.06 13.68
C ILE A 96 -8.62 -7.39 12.92
N PRO A 97 -7.50 -6.67 13.15
CA PRO A 97 -6.22 -7.06 12.58
C PRO A 97 -5.69 -8.31 13.27
N VAL A 98 -5.35 -9.32 12.48
CA VAL A 98 -4.70 -10.54 12.93
C VAL A 98 -3.27 -10.53 12.42
N PHE A 99 -2.29 -10.44 13.32
CA PHE A 99 -0.90 -10.32 12.92
C PHE A 99 -0.33 -11.69 12.56
N ALA A 100 0.28 -11.79 11.37
CA ALA A 100 1.14 -12.90 11.00
C ALA A 100 2.60 -12.46 11.05
N ASP A 101 3.47 -13.36 11.46
CA ASP A 101 4.89 -13.06 11.67
C ASP A 101 5.65 -12.96 10.34
N VAL A 102 6.87 -12.46 10.41
CA VAL A 102 7.82 -12.51 9.30
C VAL A 102 8.41 -13.91 9.21
N LYS A 103 8.86 -14.28 8.02
CA LYS A 103 9.38 -15.62 7.75
C LYS A 103 10.67 -15.92 8.51
N SER A 104 11.59 -14.97 8.57
CA SER A 104 12.83 -15.07 9.34
C SER A 104 13.50 -13.70 9.52
N TYR A 105 14.65 -13.65 10.19
CA TYR A 105 15.46 -12.43 10.27
C TYR A 105 16.11 -12.05 8.94
N GLU A 106 16.28 -13.00 8.02
CA GLU A 106 16.85 -12.79 6.68
C GLU A 106 15.76 -12.50 5.63
N ASP A 107 14.50 -12.91 5.90
CA ASP A 107 13.35 -12.69 5.04
C ASP A 107 12.23 -12.05 5.85
N LEU A 108 12.15 -10.73 5.76
CA LEU A 108 11.18 -9.91 6.50
C LEU A 108 9.79 -9.86 5.85
N THR A 109 9.53 -10.66 4.82
CA THR A 109 8.21 -10.80 4.24
C THR A 109 7.31 -11.64 5.15
N ILE A 110 5.99 -11.44 5.03
CA ILE A 110 5.01 -12.18 5.83
C ILE A 110 5.12 -13.70 5.58
N ASP A 111 5.07 -14.50 6.65
CA ASP A 111 5.18 -15.96 6.57
C ASP A 111 3.86 -16.62 6.14
N PRO A 112 3.81 -17.28 4.96
CA PRO A 112 2.60 -17.99 4.53
C PRO A 112 2.16 -19.10 5.48
N VAL A 113 3.10 -19.74 6.18
CA VAL A 113 2.77 -20.80 7.14
C VAL A 113 2.08 -20.22 8.37
N ASP A 114 2.52 -19.05 8.83
CA ASP A 114 1.87 -18.39 9.96
C ASP A 114 0.52 -17.77 9.55
N ILE A 115 0.39 -17.29 8.30
CA ILE A 115 -0.91 -16.90 7.73
C ILE A 115 -1.89 -18.06 7.82
N GLU A 116 -1.54 -19.23 7.29
CA GLU A 116 -2.41 -20.42 7.28
C GLU A 116 -2.89 -20.81 8.68
N ARG A 117 -2.00 -20.77 9.67
CA ARG A 117 -2.33 -21.08 11.08
C ARG A 117 -3.34 -20.09 11.69
N LYS A 118 -3.42 -18.88 11.15
CA LYS A 118 -4.25 -17.80 11.70
C LYS A 118 -5.56 -17.58 10.95
N ILE A 119 -5.80 -18.36 9.90
CA ILE A 119 -7.07 -18.33 9.18
C ILE A 119 -8.18 -18.91 10.07
N THR A 120 -9.26 -18.15 10.19
CA THR A 120 -10.50 -18.56 10.86
C THR A 120 -11.70 -18.38 9.93
N SER A 121 -12.88 -18.79 10.38
CA SER A 121 -14.13 -18.53 9.65
C SER A 121 -14.46 -17.04 9.50
N LYS A 122 -13.84 -16.18 10.30
CA LYS A 122 -13.99 -14.70 10.26
C LYS A 122 -12.97 -14.03 9.38
N THR A 123 -11.93 -14.72 8.95
CA THR A 123 -10.91 -14.14 8.05
C THR A 123 -11.53 -13.86 6.70
N LYS A 124 -11.43 -12.60 6.24
CA LYS A 124 -12.01 -12.12 4.99
C LYS A 124 -10.99 -11.58 4.01
N ALA A 125 -9.82 -11.18 4.48
CA ALA A 125 -8.76 -10.68 3.63
C ALA A 125 -7.39 -10.91 4.28
N ILE A 126 -6.37 -10.87 3.44
CA ILE A 126 -4.97 -10.82 3.82
C ILE A 126 -4.37 -9.57 3.18
N VAL A 127 -3.76 -8.71 3.99
CA VAL A 127 -2.96 -7.58 3.49
C VAL A 127 -1.51 -8.00 3.50
N VAL A 128 -0.87 -7.96 2.34
CA VAL A 128 0.56 -8.24 2.20
C VAL A 128 1.34 -6.94 2.02
N MET A 129 2.57 -6.91 2.53
CA MET A 129 3.51 -5.82 2.28
C MET A 129 4.82 -6.40 1.76
N HIS A 130 5.20 -5.96 0.57
CA HIS A 130 6.50 -6.30 -0.04
C HIS A 130 7.58 -5.45 0.63
N TYR A 131 8.05 -5.90 1.80
CA TYR A 131 8.96 -5.15 2.66
C TYR A 131 10.26 -4.79 1.93
N GLY A 132 10.60 -3.50 1.92
CA GLY A 132 11.79 -3.01 1.22
C GLY A 132 11.79 -3.26 -0.30
N GLY A 133 10.63 -3.57 -0.90
CA GLY A 133 10.51 -3.93 -2.32
C GLY A 133 10.72 -5.42 -2.61
N PHE A 134 10.99 -6.24 -1.60
CA PHE A 134 11.09 -7.70 -1.76
C PHE A 134 9.69 -8.32 -1.83
N ALA A 135 9.43 -9.06 -2.90
CA ALA A 135 8.14 -9.69 -3.11
C ALA A 135 7.88 -10.80 -2.08
N CYS A 136 6.68 -10.78 -1.46
CA CYS A 136 6.20 -11.92 -0.70
C CYS A 136 6.04 -13.14 -1.62
N ASN A 137 6.08 -14.35 -1.05
CA ASN A 137 5.76 -15.58 -1.77
C ASN A 137 4.26 -15.64 -2.08
N MET A 138 3.85 -14.94 -3.14
CA MET A 138 2.44 -14.83 -3.52
C MET A 138 1.83 -16.16 -3.93
N ASP A 139 2.61 -17.07 -4.53
CA ASP A 139 2.12 -18.40 -4.94
C ASP A 139 1.69 -19.24 -3.74
N ALA A 140 2.35 -19.05 -2.58
CA ALA A 140 1.97 -19.73 -1.34
C ALA A 140 0.86 -19.03 -0.57
N ILE A 141 0.61 -17.73 -0.83
CA ILE A 141 -0.42 -16.94 -0.14
C ILE A 141 -1.78 -17.06 -0.85
N LEU A 142 -1.79 -17.19 -2.19
CA LEU A 142 -2.98 -17.31 -3.03
C LEU A 142 -3.51 -18.75 -3.08
#